data_6065c9d15235545a10577a4386cc37eb
#
_entry.id   6065c9d15235545a10577a4386cc37eb
#
_cell.length_a   1.000
_cell.length_b   1.000
_cell.length_c   1.000
_cell.angle_alpha   90.00
_cell.angle_beta   90.00
_cell.angle_gamma   90.00
#
_symmetry.space_group_name_H-M   'P 1'
#
loop_
_entity.id
_entity.type
_entity.pdbx_description
1 polymer ?
#
loop_
_entity_poly.entity_id
_entity_poly.type
_entity_poly.pdbx_seq_one_letter_code
_entity_poly.pdbx_strand_id
1 'polypeptide(L)'
;MIDKRDSRERAPRPGDEAGEYRLLYIYLRDRFSDRLVLTFGQIEDLLGFSLPVPARVEREWWGTTHAVADRSKQSQAWTLARRTASVNLPAQYVTFERDTRVGA
;
A
#
# COMPACT_ATOMS: atom_id res chain seq x y z
N MET A 1 7.12 34.78 1.40
CA MET A 1 8.30 34.27 2.00
C MET A 1 8.01 33.25 3.07
N ILE A 2 7.00 33.42 3.74
CA ILE A 2 6.62 32.45 4.70
C ILE A 2 6.20 31.16 4.10
N ASP A 3 5.62 31.25 2.96
CA ASP A 3 5.17 30.04 2.31
C ASP A 3 6.26 29.09 2.01
N LYS A 4 7.40 29.62 1.72
CA LYS A 4 8.49 28.74 1.43
C LYS A 4 8.88 27.95 2.63
N ARG A 5 8.74 28.55 3.78
CA ARG A 5 9.03 27.82 4.95
C ARG A 5 8.13 26.65 5.11
N ASP A 6 6.87 26.84 4.77
CA ASP A 6 5.94 25.74 4.90
C ASP A 6 6.39 24.57 4.08
N SER A 7 6.80 24.81 2.86
CA SER A 7 7.26 23.73 2.04
C SER A 7 8.48 23.06 2.61
N ARG A 8 9.41 23.85 3.03
CA ARG A 8 10.65 23.29 3.50
C ARG A 8 10.49 22.52 4.76
N GLU A 9 9.58 22.98 5.57
CA GLU A 9 9.43 22.39 6.88
C GLU A 9 8.56 21.18 6.89
N ARG A 10 8.01 20.84 5.74
CA ARG A 10 7.19 19.67 5.70
C ARG A 10 8.06 18.46 5.92
N ALA A 11 7.94 17.87 7.07
CA ALA A 11 8.67 16.66 7.37
C ALA A 11 8.08 15.50 6.56
N PRO A 12 8.90 14.52 6.21
CA PRO A 12 8.35 13.32 5.58
C PRO A 12 7.31 12.69 6.50
N ARG A 13 6.18 12.33 5.95
CA ARG A 13 5.12 11.72 6.72
C ARG A 13 5.14 10.22 6.52
N PRO A 14 4.68 9.47 7.52
CA PRO A 14 4.63 8.03 7.38
C PRO A 14 3.86 7.66 6.12
N GLY A 15 4.42 6.78 5.33
CA GLY A 15 3.77 6.33 4.13
C GLY A 15 4.08 7.14 2.89
N ASP A 16 4.91 8.17 3.00
CA ASP A 16 5.24 8.98 1.83
C ASP A 16 5.87 8.15 0.72
N GLU A 17 6.58 7.09 1.06
CA GLU A 17 7.19 6.23 0.06
C GLU A 17 6.14 5.51 -0.78
N ALA A 18 4.93 5.39 -0.28
CA ALA A 18 3.87 4.76 -1.04
C ALA A 18 3.27 5.70 -2.08
N GLY A 19 3.64 7.00 -2.04
CA GLY A 19 3.18 7.94 -3.04
C GLY A 19 1.67 8.02 -3.10
N GLU A 20 1.13 7.81 -4.29
CA GLU A 20 -0.31 7.91 -4.49
C GLU A 20 -1.08 6.81 -3.76
N TYR A 21 -0.40 5.79 -3.27
CA TYR A 21 -1.04 4.69 -2.54
C TYR A 21 -0.97 4.90 -1.03
N ARG A 22 -0.65 6.10 -0.60
CA ARG A 22 -0.48 6.38 0.82
C ARG A 22 -1.75 6.14 1.63
N LEU A 23 -2.90 6.43 1.06
CA LEU A 23 -4.15 6.22 1.78
C LEU A 23 -4.39 4.75 2.07
N LEU A 24 -3.97 3.88 1.18
CA LEU A 24 -4.04 2.44 1.44
C LEU A 24 -3.11 2.08 2.61
N TYR A 25 -1.91 2.64 2.61
CA TYR A 25 -0.99 2.41 3.71
C TYR A 25 -1.61 2.80 5.05
N ILE A 26 -2.22 3.97 5.11
CA ILE A 26 -2.82 4.46 6.36
C ILE A 26 -3.92 3.52 6.81
N TYR A 27 -4.76 3.09 5.88
CA TYR A 27 -5.84 2.17 6.21
C TYR A 27 -5.29 0.87 6.79
N LEU A 28 -4.28 0.30 6.13
CA LEU A 28 -3.73 -0.97 6.56
C LEU A 28 -2.98 -0.83 7.89
N ARG A 29 -2.30 0.28 8.08
CA ARG A 29 -1.56 0.50 9.32
C ARG A 29 -2.49 0.60 10.51
N ASP A 30 -3.64 1.24 10.32
CA ASP A 30 -4.52 1.56 11.43
C ASP A 30 -5.46 0.45 11.83
N ARG A 31 -5.46 -0.68 11.12
CA ARG A 31 -6.32 -1.80 11.49
C ARG A 31 -5.58 -2.75 12.40
N PHE A 32 -6.32 -3.28 13.37
CA PHE A 32 -5.72 -4.23 14.32
C PHE A 32 -5.80 -5.67 13.85
N SER A 33 -6.69 -5.96 12.93
CA SER A 33 -6.86 -7.34 12.47
C SER A 33 -5.60 -7.83 11.76
N ASP A 34 -5.26 -9.09 11.99
CA ASP A 34 -4.10 -9.67 11.33
C ASP A 34 -4.37 -9.88 9.84
N ARG A 35 -5.61 -10.06 9.47
CA ARG A 35 -5.98 -10.29 8.08
C ARG A 35 -7.08 -9.32 7.68
N LEU A 36 -6.88 -8.67 6.55
CA LEU A 36 -7.85 -7.75 5.98
C LEU A 36 -8.10 -8.16 4.54
N VAL A 37 -9.36 -8.19 4.14
CA VAL A 37 -9.72 -8.53 2.76
C VAL A 37 -10.42 -7.31 2.17
N LEU A 38 -9.91 -6.84 1.04
CA LEU A 38 -10.48 -5.70 0.35
C LEU A 38 -10.70 -6.06 -1.11
N THR A 39 -11.88 -5.74 -1.63
CA THR A 39 -12.11 -5.90 -3.06
C THR A 39 -11.38 -4.79 -3.81
N PHE A 40 -11.20 -4.99 -5.12
CA PHE A 40 -10.60 -3.95 -5.94
C PHE A 40 -11.40 -2.65 -5.83
N GLY A 41 -12.74 -2.76 -5.82
CA GLY A 41 -13.58 -1.59 -5.69
C GLY A 41 -13.37 -0.86 -4.38
N GLN A 42 -13.22 -1.61 -3.30
CA GLN A 42 -12.99 -0.99 -1.99
C GLN A 42 -11.65 -0.28 -1.96
N ILE A 43 -10.65 -0.88 -2.58
CA ILE A 43 -9.33 -0.25 -2.65
C ILE A 43 -9.41 1.03 -3.47
N GLU A 44 -10.13 0.98 -4.59
CA GLU A 44 -10.28 2.17 -5.42
C GLU A 44 -11.02 3.28 -4.68
N ASP A 45 -12.03 2.93 -3.92
CA ASP A 45 -12.74 3.92 -3.13
C ASP A 45 -11.82 4.56 -2.11
N LEU A 46 -10.97 3.76 -1.51
CA LEU A 46 -10.04 4.24 -0.53
C LEU A 46 -9.02 5.19 -1.15
N LEU A 47 -8.51 4.82 -2.32
CA LEU A 47 -7.47 5.59 -2.98
C LEU A 47 -7.99 6.81 -3.69
N GLY A 48 -9.23 6.76 -4.15
CA GLY A 48 -9.81 7.86 -4.90
C GLY A 48 -9.52 7.82 -6.39
N PHE A 49 -8.99 6.71 -6.88
CA PHE A 49 -8.75 6.55 -8.31
C PHE A 49 -8.83 5.07 -8.67
N SER A 50 -8.96 4.80 -9.96
CA SER A 50 -9.07 3.42 -10.43
C SER A 50 -7.71 2.75 -10.43
N LEU A 51 -7.71 1.46 -10.10
CA LEU A 51 -6.49 0.67 -10.15
C LEU A 51 -6.02 0.56 -11.61
N PRO A 52 -4.70 0.59 -11.83
CA PRO A 52 -4.18 0.45 -13.18
C PRO A 52 -4.42 -0.96 -13.71
N VAL A 53 -4.37 -1.10 -15.03
CA VAL A 53 -4.61 -2.38 -15.66
C VAL A 53 -3.71 -3.50 -15.09
N PRO A 54 -2.40 -3.27 -14.90
CA PRO A 54 -1.57 -4.34 -14.35
C PRO A 54 -2.06 -4.87 -13.02
N ALA A 55 -2.67 -4.01 -12.20
CA ALA A 55 -3.18 -4.44 -10.90
C ALA A 55 -4.31 -5.43 -11.05
N ARG A 56 -5.00 -5.38 -12.17
CA ARG A 56 -6.18 -6.22 -12.40
C ARG A 56 -5.84 -7.52 -13.09
N VAL A 57 -4.67 -7.64 -13.68
CA VAL A 57 -4.34 -8.81 -14.47
C VAL A 57 -3.03 -9.49 -14.09
N GLU A 58 -2.18 -8.82 -13.32
CA GLU A 58 -0.85 -9.36 -12.99
C GLU A 58 -0.73 -9.56 -11.50
N ARG A 59 -0.52 -10.81 -11.12
CA ARG A 59 -0.35 -11.10 -9.71
C ARG A 59 0.88 -10.42 -9.14
N GLU A 60 1.93 -10.28 -9.95
CA GLU A 60 3.18 -9.67 -9.50
C GLU A 60 3.01 -8.23 -9.09
N TRP A 61 2.00 -7.55 -9.63
CA TRP A 61 1.78 -6.17 -9.25
C TRP A 61 1.54 -6.04 -7.74
N TRP A 62 0.96 -7.08 -7.15
CA TRP A 62 0.66 -7.11 -5.71
C TRP A 62 1.76 -7.77 -4.91
N GLY A 63 2.85 -8.16 -5.55
CA GLY A 63 3.90 -8.85 -4.86
C GLY A 63 4.68 -7.97 -3.92
N THR A 64 5.43 -8.61 -3.04
CA THR A 64 6.33 -7.92 -2.14
C THR A 64 7.73 -8.32 -2.54
N THR A 65 8.58 -7.34 -2.73
CA THR A 65 9.97 -7.61 -3.08
C THR A 65 10.87 -7.12 -1.97
N HIS A 66 11.93 -7.85 -1.76
CA HIS A 66 12.92 -7.46 -0.76
C HIS A 66 14.03 -6.63 -1.38
N ALA A 67 14.11 -6.57 -2.68
CA ALA A 67 15.12 -5.77 -3.34
C ALA A 67 14.71 -4.32 -3.29
N VAL A 68 15.53 -3.50 -2.65
CA VAL A 68 15.20 -2.10 -2.48
C VAL A 68 14.98 -1.41 -3.82
N ALA A 69 15.81 -1.74 -4.80
CA ALA A 69 15.71 -1.09 -6.10
C ALA A 69 14.43 -1.41 -6.81
N ASP A 70 13.80 -2.53 -6.47
CA ASP A 70 12.59 -2.96 -7.16
C ASP A 70 11.31 -2.59 -6.42
N ARG A 71 11.42 -1.88 -5.31
CA ARG A 71 10.22 -1.54 -4.55
C ARG A 71 9.37 -0.56 -5.34
N SER A 72 8.14 -0.93 -5.56
CA SER A 72 7.19 -0.06 -6.21
C SER A 72 6.44 0.74 -5.16
N LYS A 73 5.81 1.83 -5.59
CA LYS A 73 5.06 2.65 -4.65
C LYS A 73 3.88 1.88 -4.07
N GLN A 74 3.22 1.06 -4.88
CA GLN A 74 2.09 0.31 -4.37
C GLN A 74 2.55 -0.71 -3.33
N SER A 75 3.67 -1.38 -3.55
CA SER A 75 4.10 -2.38 -2.58
C SER A 75 4.50 -1.73 -1.26
N GLN A 76 4.95 -0.48 -1.30
CA GLN A 76 5.26 0.23 -0.07
C GLN A 76 4.03 0.40 0.79
N ALA A 77 2.85 0.49 0.18
CA ALA A 77 1.63 0.69 0.95
C ALA A 77 1.42 -0.44 1.97
N TRP A 78 1.64 -1.68 1.56
CA TRP A 78 1.43 -2.78 2.52
C TRP A 78 2.72 -3.15 3.23
N THR A 79 3.86 -3.02 2.58
CA THR A 79 5.13 -3.36 3.22
C THR A 79 5.40 -2.44 4.41
N LEU A 80 5.17 -1.15 4.25
CA LEU A 80 5.38 -0.20 5.35
C LEU A 80 4.39 -0.43 6.49
N ALA A 81 3.22 -0.97 6.18
CA ALA A 81 2.25 -1.31 7.20
C ALA A 81 2.52 -2.68 7.81
N ARG A 82 3.63 -3.31 7.41
CA ARG A 82 4.04 -4.61 7.91
C ARG A 82 3.05 -5.70 7.54
N ARG A 83 2.59 -5.66 6.30
CA ARG A 83 1.66 -6.64 5.78
C ARG A 83 2.14 -7.14 4.45
N THR A 84 1.64 -8.31 4.06
CA THR A 84 1.86 -8.85 2.73
C THR A 84 0.53 -8.82 2.00
N ALA A 85 0.57 -8.82 0.68
CA ALA A 85 -0.62 -8.80 -0.14
C ALA A 85 -0.70 -10.08 -0.93
N SER A 86 -1.90 -10.64 -1.00
CA SER A 86 -2.16 -11.84 -1.76
C SER A 86 -3.43 -11.61 -2.56
N VAL A 87 -3.32 -11.56 -3.88
CA VAL A 87 -4.43 -11.18 -4.73
C VAL A 87 -5.13 -12.41 -5.29
N ASN A 88 -6.46 -12.31 -5.35
CA ASN A 88 -7.27 -13.28 -6.07
C ASN A 88 -7.79 -12.56 -7.30
N LEU A 89 -7.12 -12.75 -8.43
CA LEU A 89 -7.47 -12.01 -9.64
C LEU A 89 -8.86 -12.32 -10.17
N PRO A 90 -9.26 -13.59 -10.26
CA PRO A 90 -10.61 -13.87 -10.75
C PRO A 90 -11.70 -13.28 -9.88
N ALA A 91 -11.52 -13.30 -8.58
CA ALA A 91 -12.52 -12.78 -7.66
C ALA A 91 -12.33 -11.30 -7.35
N GLN A 92 -11.22 -10.71 -7.78
CA GLN A 92 -10.96 -9.29 -7.67
C GLN A 92 -10.95 -8.80 -6.23
N TYR A 93 -10.21 -9.48 -5.39
CA TYR A 93 -9.98 -9.01 -4.03
C TYR A 93 -8.54 -9.32 -3.63
N VAL A 94 -8.10 -8.64 -2.58
CA VAL A 94 -6.75 -8.80 -2.07
C VAL A 94 -6.84 -9.07 -0.57
N THR A 95 -6.05 -10.01 -0.10
CA THR A 95 -5.92 -10.30 1.32
C THR A 95 -4.61 -9.69 1.78
N PHE A 96 -4.69 -8.83 2.80
CA PHE A 96 -3.52 -8.23 3.40
C PHE A 96 -3.34 -8.85 4.77
N GLU A 97 -2.25 -9.57 4.95
CA GLU A 97 -1.99 -10.25 6.21
C GLU A 97 -0.78 -9.64 6.89
N ARG A 98 -0.81 -9.62 8.21
CA ARG A 98 0.32 -9.09 8.96
C ARG A 98 1.52 -9.97 8.73
N ASP A 99 2.65 -9.33 8.49
CA ASP A 99 3.89 -10.05 8.23
C ASP A 99 4.55 -10.38 9.57
N THR A 100 4.34 -11.59 10.03
CA THR A 100 4.84 -11.99 11.34
C THR A 100 6.31 -12.35 11.31
N ARG A 101 6.88 -12.53 10.13
CA ARG A 101 8.29 -12.87 10.05
C ARG A 101 9.19 -11.76 10.57
N VAL A 102 8.72 -10.54 10.43
CA VAL A 102 9.52 -9.39 10.84
C VAL A 102 9.71 -9.34 12.33
N GLY A 103 8.73 -9.78 13.08
CA GLY A 103 8.81 -9.70 14.50
C GLY A 103 9.65 -10.79 15.14
N ALA A 104 10.04 -11.76 14.36
CA ALA A 104 10.78 -12.89 14.93
C ALA A 104 12.20 -12.51 15.26
#